data_74aeb20bc5b8d9b7185786ed1f670c19
#
_entry.id   74aeb20bc5b8d9b7185786ed1f670c19
#
_cell.length_a   1.000
_cell.length_b   1.000
_cell.length_c   1.000
_cell.angle_alpha   90.00
_cell.angle_beta   90.00
_cell.angle_gamma   90.00
#
_symmetry.space_group_name_H-M   'P 1'
#
loop_
_entity.id
_entity.type
_entity.pdbx_description
1 polymer ?
#
loop_
_entity_poly.entity_id
_entity_poly.type
_entity_poly.pdbx_seq_one_letter_code
_entity_poly.pdbx_strand_id
1 'polypeptide(L)'
;MTRGALLPFLTATVLIVAGCNRTSEPMSLRVEGEVRTVPSGEAVEGAQWSLFERAVLDGALQAEEEVASAMTDAIGGFIAEFERRSSYSLRWTASAPLHFTTAGELDPDGLLPNVPIDLPVPMNAVCTLHVNLASLPPEDSTDVILFNLGEAFPCPCCDTEQVLLEGVGADSSWTCLMHGDRWMTWGADLEVALIGQPEGLFVDSVFCPAFGSATLDLTW
;
A
#
# COMPACT_ATOMS: atom_id res chain seq x y z
N MET A 1 -54.68 72.94 37.57
CA MET A 1 -54.05 72.48 36.30
C MET A 1 -52.75 71.80 36.65
N THR A 2 -52.79 70.52 36.80
CA THR A 2 -51.63 69.66 37.18
C THR A 2 -51.30 68.72 36.03
N ARG A 3 -50.15 68.92 35.40
CA ARG A 3 -49.66 68.09 34.32
C ARG A 3 -48.87 66.89 34.92
N GLY A 4 -49.38 65.66 34.75
CA GLY A 4 -48.68 64.43 35.08
C GLY A 4 -47.68 64.05 33.95
N ALA A 5 -46.46 63.88 34.35
CA ALA A 5 -45.41 63.38 33.48
C ALA A 5 -45.37 61.81 33.52
N LEU A 6 -45.64 61.16 32.42
CA LEU A 6 -45.43 59.74 32.26
C LEU A 6 -43.94 59.46 31.89
N LEU A 7 -43.24 58.69 32.75
CA LEU A 7 -41.94 58.12 32.43
C LEU A 7 -42.15 56.78 31.70
N PRO A 8 -41.49 56.56 30.58
CA PRO A 8 -41.49 55.24 29.98
C PRO A 8 -40.41 54.36 30.67
N PHE A 9 -40.85 53.22 31.19
CA PHE A 9 -39.96 52.15 31.66
C PHE A 9 -39.37 51.47 30.45
N LEU A 10 -38.03 51.59 30.21
CA LEU A 10 -37.26 50.86 29.21
C LEU A 10 -36.84 49.52 29.84
N THR A 11 -37.53 48.45 29.56
CA THR A 11 -37.13 47.11 29.93
C THR A 11 -36.05 46.65 28.98
N ALA A 12 -34.79 46.64 29.41
CA ALA A 12 -33.67 46.07 28.68
C ALA A 12 -33.72 44.53 28.80
N THR A 13 -34.13 43.86 27.74
CA THR A 13 -34.07 42.39 27.62
C THR A 13 -32.61 41.99 27.34
N VAL A 14 -31.91 41.50 28.35
CA VAL A 14 -30.57 40.89 28.17
C VAL A 14 -30.76 39.50 27.58
N LEU A 15 -30.52 39.34 26.29
CA LEU A 15 -30.38 38.04 25.62
C LEU A 15 -29.07 37.42 26.08
N ILE A 16 -29.13 36.47 27.02
CA ILE A 16 -28.01 35.59 27.34
C ILE A 16 -27.92 34.59 26.21
N VAL A 17 -27.02 34.83 25.26
CA VAL A 17 -26.59 33.82 24.28
C VAL A 17 -25.76 32.84 25.07
N ALA A 18 -26.38 31.77 25.57
CA ALA A 18 -25.68 30.60 26.05
C ALA A 18 -25.07 29.93 24.82
N GLY A 19 -23.85 30.33 24.46
CA GLY A 19 -23.04 29.63 23.49
C GLY A 19 -22.85 28.21 24.01
N CYS A 20 -23.43 27.21 23.31
CA CYS A 20 -23.11 25.81 23.52
C CYS A 20 -21.64 25.62 23.13
N ASN A 21 -20.72 25.91 24.05
CA ASN A 21 -19.39 25.29 24.01
C ASN A 21 -19.59 23.82 24.35
N ARG A 22 -20.02 23.01 23.36
CA ARG A 22 -19.80 21.59 23.38
C ARG A 22 -18.32 21.42 23.12
N THR A 23 -17.50 21.41 24.16
CA THR A 23 -16.24 20.65 24.15
C THR A 23 -16.69 19.20 24.00
N SER A 24 -16.71 18.69 22.77
CA SER A 24 -16.87 17.27 22.56
C SER A 24 -15.70 16.61 23.29
N GLU A 25 -16.00 15.77 24.27
CA GLU A 25 -14.96 14.94 24.88
C GLU A 25 -14.23 14.21 23.77
N PRO A 26 -12.89 14.10 23.84
CA PRO A 26 -12.12 13.38 22.85
C PRO A 26 -12.66 11.95 22.78
N MET A 27 -12.99 11.50 21.57
CA MET A 27 -13.53 10.17 21.34
C MET A 27 -12.37 9.20 21.23
N SER A 28 -12.21 8.32 22.24
CA SER A 28 -11.24 7.22 22.15
C SER A 28 -11.78 6.13 21.22
N LEU A 29 -10.95 5.76 20.24
CA LEU A 29 -11.21 4.72 19.27
C LEU A 29 -10.16 3.62 19.41
N ARG A 30 -10.54 2.39 19.09
CA ARG A 30 -9.67 1.22 19.16
C ARG A 30 -9.71 0.46 17.84
N VAL A 31 -8.53 0.17 17.32
CA VAL A 31 -8.31 -0.72 16.18
C VAL A 31 -7.68 -2.01 16.69
N GLU A 32 -8.28 -3.11 16.34
CA GLU A 32 -7.72 -4.45 16.53
C GLU A 32 -7.52 -5.05 15.14
N GLY A 33 -6.46 -5.79 14.93
CA GLY A 33 -6.25 -6.39 13.62
C GLY A 33 -5.26 -7.53 13.64
N GLU A 34 -5.18 -8.20 12.50
CA GLU A 34 -4.23 -9.27 12.27
C GLU A 34 -3.45 -9.01 10.98
N VAL A 35 -2.12 -9.10 11.07
CA VAL A 35 -1.24 -9.04 9.92
C VAL A 35 -0.88 -10.46 9.47
N ARG A 36 -1.18 -10.76 8.20
CA ARG A 36 -0.95 -12.09 7.64
C ARG A 36 -0.29 -12.03 6.27
N THR A 37 0.62 -12.96 6.04
CA THR A 37 1.26 -13.15 4.72
C THR A 37 0.25 -13.67 3.71
N VAL A 38 0.30 -13.15 2.49
CA VAL A 38 -0.54 -13.61 1.37
C VAL A 38 0.35 -14.32 0.34
N PRO A 39 -0.06 -15.49 -0.18
CA PRO A 39 -1.33 -16.21 0.03
C PRO A 39 -1.32 -17.19 1.20
N SER A 40 -0.20 -17.44 1.87
CA SER A 40 -0.05 -18.53 2.86
C SER A 40 -0.96 -18.38 4.07
N GLY A 41 -1.34 -17.16 4.46
CA GLY A 41 -2.13 -16.86 5.65
C GLY A 41 -1.32 -16.95 6.96
N GLU A 42 0.00 -17.09 6.88
CA GLU A 42 0.87 -17.13 8.06
C GLU A 42 0.88 -15.80 8.80
N ALA A 43 0.94 -15.87 10.14
CA ALA A 43 1.03 -14.70 10.99
C ALA A 43 2.35 -13.95 10.79
N VAL A 44 2.30 -12.63 10.73
CA VAL A 44 3.51 -11.79 10.65
C VAL A 44 3.80 -11.19 12.02
N GLU A 45 4.74 -11.78 12.74
CA GLU A 45 5.23 -11.27 14.02
C GLU A 45 6.13 -10.05 13.82
N GLY A 46 6.02 -9.06 14.70
CA GLY A 46 6.88 -7.87 14.70
C GLY A 46 6.63 -6.90 13.55
N ALA A 47 5.50 -7.02 12.86
CA ALA A 47 5.11 -6.03 11.87
C ALA A 47 4.76 -4.71 12.57
N GLN A 48 5.29 -3.60 12.06
CA GLN A 48 4.97 -2.25 12.51
C GLN A 48 3.72 -1.77 11.77
N TRP A 49 2.65 -1.53 12.51
CA TRP A 49 1.45 -0.88 12.02
C TRP A 49 1.40 0.57 12.50
N SER A 50 1.04 1.51 11.64
CA SER A 50 0.91 2.93 11.99
C SER A 50 -0.34 3.52 11.36
N LEU A 51 -1.03 4.41 12.11
CA LEU A 51 -2.20 5.15 11.68
C LEU A 51 -1.86 6.63 11.57
N PHE A 52 -2.20 7.21 10.45
CA PHE A 52 -2.00 8.63 10.16
C PHE A 52 -3.34 9.31 10.01
N GLU A 53 -3.48 10.46 10.64
CA GLU A 53 -4.67 11.31 10.56
C GLU A 53 -4.35 12.59 9.80
N ARG A 54 -5.27 13.00 8.93
CA ARG A 54 -5.32 14.34 8.41
C ARG A 54 -6.57 15.01 8.93
N ALA A 55 -6.40 16.01 9.80
CA ALA A 55 -7.48 16.69 10.46
C ALA A 55 -7.84 18.03 9.80
N VAL A 56 -9.06 18.52 10.05
CA VAL A 56 -9.46 19.90 9.72
C VAL A 56 -9.55 20.69 11.03
N LEU A 57 -8.69 21.68 11.18
CA LEU A 57 -8.68 22.59 12.33
C LEU A 57 -8.95 24.02 11.85
N ASP A 58 -9.91 24.68 12.45
CA ASP A 58 -10.33 26.05 12.12
C ASP A 58 -10.62 26.25 10.61
N GLY A 59 -11.19 25.22 9.98
CA GLY A 59 -11.50 25.20 8.55
C GLY A 59 -10.32 25.01 7.62
N ALA A 60 -9.12 24.74 8.15
CA ALA A 60 -7.92 24.45 7.37
C ALA A 60 -7.51 22.98 7.50
N LEU A 61 -7.20 22.36 6.33
CA LEU A 61 -6.68 21.00 6.28
C LEU A 61 -5.23 21.00 6.81
N GLN A 62 -4.96 20.15 7.78
CA GLN A 62 -3.65 19.99 8.41
C GLN A 62 -2.76 19.00 7.65
N ALA A 63 -1.47 19.02 7.95
CA ALA A 63 -0.56 17.98 7.50
C ALA A 63 -0.94 16.62 8.12
N GLU A 64 -0.58 15.53 7.45
CA GLU A 64 -0.76 14.18 7.98
C GLU A 64 0.14 13.95 9.20
N GLU A 65 -0.41 13.43 10.28
CA GLU A 65 0.28 13.17 11.55
C GLU A 65 0.04 11.72 11.98
N GLU A 66 1.08 11.03 12.46
CA GLU A 66 0.92 9.71 13.08
C GLU A 66 0.19 9.85 14.42
N VAL A 67 -0.95 9.18 14.56
CA VAL A 67 -1.81 9.26 15.75
C VAL A 67 -1.84 7.98 16.57
N ALA A 68 -1.44 6.86 15.98
CA ALA A 68 -1.27 5.59 16.67
C ALA A 68 -0.27 4.70 15.96
N SER A 69 0.38 3.83 16.72
CA SER A 69 1.18 2.74 16.17
C SER A 69 1.20 1.54 17.10
N ALA A 70 1.42 0.37 16.53
CA ALA A 70 1.53 -0.89 17.27
C ALA A 70 2.45 -1.86 16.53
N MET A 71 3.01 -2.81 17.28
CA MET A 71 3.72 -3.97 16.71
C MET A 71 2.86 -5.22 16.88
N THR A 72 2.90 -6.10 15.90
CA THR A 72 2.20 -7.38 15.97
C THR A 72 2.88 -8.36 16.90
N ASP A 73 2.07 -9.15 17.59
CA ASP A 73 2.51 -10.27 18.44
C ASP A 73 2.84 -11.54 17.62
N ALA A 74 3.15 -12.64 18.30
CA ALA A 74 3.52 -13.92 17.68
C ALA A 74 2.40 -14.58 16.84
N ILE A 75 1.16 -14.14 17.00
CA ILE A 75 0.04 -14.60 16.18
C ILE A 75 -0.39 -13.59 15.12
N GLY A 76 0.41 -12.52 14.93
CA GLY A 76 0.17 -11.45 13.99
C GLY A 76 -0.85 -10.42 14.47
N GLY A 77 -1.34 -10.54 15.70
CA GLY A 77 -2.34 -9.65 16.29
C GLY A 77 -1.75 -8.31 16.72
N PHE A 78 -2.51 -7.23 16.60
CA PHE A 78 -2.17 -5.93 17.17
C PHE A 78 -3.41 -5.21 17.72
N ILE A 79 -3.16 -4.29 18.64
CA ILE A 79 -4.17 -3.40 19.21
C ILE A 79 -3.57 -2.01 19.25
N ALA A 80 -4.31 -1.02 18.77
CA ALA A 80 -3.94 0.38 18.84
C ALA A 80 -5.14 1.23 19.28
N GLU A 81 -4.87 2.23 20.10
CA GLU A 81 -5.88 3.18 20.58
C GLU A 81 -5.47 4.60 20.17
N PHE A 82 -6.42 5.43 19.79
CA PHE A 82 -6.19 6.81 19.43
C PHE A 82 -7.41 7.68 19.74
N GLU A 83 -7.17 8.97 19.86
CA GLU A 83 -8.23 9.96 20.05
C GLU A 83 -8.60 10.58 18.70
N ARG A 84 -9.86 10.38 18.29
CA ARG A 84 -10.37 11.00 17.07
C ARG A 84 -10.56 12.49 17.26
N ARG A 85 -10.03 13.25 16.31
CA ARG A 85 -10.29 14.69 16.13
C ARG A 85 -11.35 14.90 15.02
N SER A 86 -11.40 16.09 14.43
CA SER A 86 -12.17 16.34 13.21
C SER A 86 -11.40 15.77 11.99
N SER A 87 -11.38 14.44 11.87
CA SER A 87 -10.61 13.74 10.86
C SER A 87 -11.22 13.93 9.47
N TYR A 88 -10.38 14.33 8.50
CA TYR A 88 -10.72 14.33 7.08
C TYR A 88 -10.43 12.97 6.46
N SER A 89 -9.29 12.40 6.78
CA SER A 89 -8.91 11.05 6.35
C SER A 89 -8.07 10.34 7.41
N LEU A 90 -8.18 9.03 7.43
CA LEU A 90 -7.38 8.13 8.23
C LEU A 90 -6.72 7.12 7.30
N ARG A 91 -5.40 7.14 7.22
CA ARG A 91 -4.61 6.22 6.41
C ARG A 91 -3.74 5.38 7.33
N TRP A 92 -3.71 4.08 7.10
CA TRP A 92 -2.80 3.20 7.82
C TRP A 92 -1.73 2.62 6.90
N THR A 93 -0.61 2.24 7.50
CA THR A 93 0.46 1.49 6.84
C THR A 93 0.89 0.33 7.71
N ALA A 94 1.32 -0.76 7.09
CA ALA A 94 1.98 -1.85 7.79
C ALA A 94 3.26 -2.24 7.04
N SER A 95 4.34 -2.48 7.80
CA SER A 95 5.65 -2.86 7.27
C SER A 95 6.28 -3.95 8.13
N ALA A 96 6.97 -4.89 7.52
CA ALA A 96 7.74 -5.93 8.19
C ALA A 96 8.95 -6.31 7.34
N PRO A 97 10.02 -6.85 7.95
CA PRO A 97 11.14 -7.41 7.19
C PRO A 97 10.66 -8.46 6.19
N LEU A 98 11.25 -8.47 5.00
CA LEU A 98 10.94 -9.41 3.92
C LEU A 98 9.47 -9.40 3.44
N HIS A 99 8.73 -8.33 3.74
CA HIS A 99 7.40 -8.11 3.22
C HIS A 99 7.33 -6.75 2.52
N PHE A 100 6.45 -6.66 1.53
CA PHE A 100 6.11 -5.36 0.94
C PHE A 100 5.26 -4.56 1.91
N THR A 101 5.60 -3.29 2.06
CA THR A 101 4.76 -2.36 2.81
C THR A 101 3.37 -2.31 2.19
N THR A 102 2.35 -2.47 3.02
CA THR A 102 0.96 -2.32 2.62
C THR A 102 0.34 -1.10 3.28
N ALA A 103 -0.69 -0.55 2.66
CA ALA A 103 -1.41 0.61 3.17
C ALA A 103 -2.89 0.51 2.82
N GLY A 104 -3.70 1.24 3.57
CA GLY A 104 -5.12 1.35 3.30
C GLY A 104 -5.72 2.54 4.04
N GLU A 105 -7.02 2.69 3.92
CA GLU A 105 -7.76 3.79 4.54
C GLU A 105 -8.83 3.25 5.47
N LEU A 106 -9.15 4.01 6.52
CA LEU A 106 -10.32 3.82 7.36
C LEU A 106 -11.29 4.96 7.07
N ASP A 107 -12.57 4.62 6.93
CA ASP A 107 -13.63 5.63 6.79
C ASP A 107 -13.84 6.34 8.15
N PRO A 108 -13.50 7.63 8.29
CA PRO A 108 -13.68 8.35 9.54
C PRO A 108 -15.14 8.39 10.00
N ASP A 109 -16.09 8.38 9.07
CA ASP A 109 -17.52 8.48 9.39
C ASP A 109 -18.12 7.16 9.85
N GLY A 110 -17.49 6.04 9.52
CA GLY A 110 -17.87 4.70 9.97
C GLY A 110 -17.40 4.34 11.38
N LEU A 111 -16.59 5.19 12.03
CA LEU A 111 -15.99 4.90 13.33
C LEU A 111 -16.95 5.20 14.48
N LEU A 112 -17.21 4.22 15.32
CA LEU A 112 -18.08 4.36 16.49
C LEU A 112 -17.27 4.24 17.80
N PRO A 113 -17.56 5.07 18.82
CA PRO A 113 -16.90 4.96 20.11
C PRO A 113 -17.23 3.62 20.76
N ASN A 114 -16.24 3.02 21.44
CA ASN A 114 -16.35 1.72 22.14
C ASN A 114 -16.68 0.51 21.24
N VAL A 115 -16.61 0.65 19.92
CA VAL A 115 -16.71 -0.45 18.99
C VAL A 115 -15.33 -0.64 18.34
N PRO A 116 -14.61 -1.72 18.68
CA PRO A 116 -13.33 -2.00 18.02
C PRO A 116 -13.50 -2.16 16.51
N ILE A 117 -12.54 -1.63 15.76
CA ILE A 117 -12.44 -1.82 14.32
C ILE A 117 -11.62 -3.09 14.12
N ASP A 118 -12.20 -4.11 13.50
CA ASP A 118 -11.48 -5.32 13.09
C ASP A 118 -10.86 -5.10 11.71
N LEU A 119 -9.51 -5.08 11.67
CA LEU A 119 -8.74 -4.73 10.47
C LEU A 119 -7.86 -5.91 10.02
N PRO A 120 -8.27 -6.68 9.02
CA PRO A 120 -7.37 -7.63 8.37
C PRO A 120 -6.33 -6.89 7.53
N VAL A 121 -5.05 -7.19 7.76
CA VAL A 121 -3.93 -6.55 7.06
C VAL A 121 -3.16 -7.61 6.26
N PRO A 122 -3.42 -7.77 4.96
CA PRO A 122 -2.68 -8.68 4.12
C PRO A 122 -1.32 -8.06 3.73
N MET A 123 -0.24 -8.82 3.87
CA MET A 123 1.10 -8.42 3.42
C MET A 123 1.66 -9.44 2.44
N ASN A 124 2.20 -8.97 1.33
CA ASN A 124 2.87 -9.86 0.38
C ASN A 124 4.31 -10.10 0.83
N ALA A 125 4.72 -11.37 0.89
CA ALA A 125 6.11 -11.74 1.09
C ALA A 125 6.97 -11.26 -0.10
N VAL A 126 8.23 -10.96 0.17
CA VAL A 126 9.21 -10.64 -0.88
C VAL A 126 9.81 -11.93 -1.45
N CYS A 127 9.97 -11.97 -2.77
CA CYS A 127 10.84 -12.90 -3.47
C CYS A 127 11.83 -12.13 -4.33
N THR A 128 13.05 -12.63 -4.48
CA THR A 128 14.06 -12.05 -5.37
C THR A 128 14.05 -12.79 -6.70
N LEU A 129 13.78 -12.08 -7.78
CA LEU A 129 13.86 -12.62 -9.15
C LEU A 129 15.19 -12.19 -9.77
N HIS A 130 15.95 -13.17 -10.26
CA HIS A 130 17.11 -12.96 -11.10
C HIS A 130 16.72 -13.26 -12.55
N VAL A 131 16.92 -12.31 -13.43
CA VAL A 131 16.67 -12.48 -14.87
C VAL A 131 18.00 -12.44 -15.59
N ASN A 132 18.27 -13.44 -16.39
CA ASN A 132 19.45 -13.55 -17.24
C ASN A 132 19.00 -13.80 -18.68
N LEU A 133 19.33 -12.89 -19.56
CA LEU A 133 19.10 -12.98 -20.99
C LEU A 133 20.46 -13.11 -21.67
N ALA A 134 20.66 -14.13 -22.49
CA ALA A 134 21.93 -14.37 -23.16
C ALA A 134 21.73 -14.81 -24.60
N SER A 135 22.43 -14.15 -25.54
CA SER A 135 22.52 -14.60 -26.92
C SER A 135 23.53 -15.74 -27.07
N LEU A 136 23.28 -16.66 -27.98
CA LEU A 136 24.16 -17.81 -28.25
C LEU A 136 24.66 -17.81 -29.70
N PRO A 137 25.95 -18.16 -29.95
CA PRO A 137 26.48 -18.26 -31.28
C PRO A 137 25.73 -19.31 -32.16
N PRO A 138 25.56 -19.04 -33.46
CA PRO A 138 26.07 -17.90 -34.22
C PRO A 138 25.21 -16.66 -34.06
N GLU A 139 25.80 -15.61 -33.49
CA GLU A 139 25.14 -14.31 -33.31
C GLU A 139 25.40 -13.42 -34.52
N ASP A 140 24.40 -12.65 -34.93
CA ASP A 140 24.58 -11.65 -35.96
C ASP A 140 23.92 -10.29 -35.56
N SER A 141 24.09 -9.32 -36.39
CA SER A 141 23.59 -7.93 -36.10
C SER A 141 22.09 -7.81 -36.27
N THR A 142 21.38 -8.86 -36.66
CA THR A 142 19.92 -8.89 -36.86
C THR A 142 19.21 -9.67 -35.77
N ASP A 143 19.96 -10.29 -34.85
CA ASP A 143 19.39 -10.98 -33.71
C ASP A 143 18.71 -9.95 -32.79
N VAL A 144 17.42 -10.12 -32.53
CA VAL A 144 16.61 -9.19 -31.72
C VAL A 144 15.71 -9.99 -30.79
N ILE A 145 15.72 -9.61 -29.53
CA ILE A 145 14.74 -10.04 -28.54
C ILE A 145 14.02 -8.86 -27.90
N LEU A 146 12.71 -8.91 -27.89
CA LEU A 146 11.87 -8.02 -27.12
C LEU A 146 11.30 -8.78 -25.93
N PHE A 147 11.87 -8.56 -24.75
CA PHE A 147 11.50 -9.26 -23.52
C PHE A 147 10.64 -8.39 -22.62
N ASN A 148 9.63 -8.97 -21.97
CA ASN A 148 8.85 -8.31 -20.92
C ASN A 148 8.51 -9.27 -19.77
N LEU A 149 8.41 -8.70 -18.57
CA LEU A 149 7.76 -9.35 -17.44
C LEU A 149 6.27 -8.98 -17.46
N GLY A 150 5.40 -9.97 -17.50
CA GLY A 150 3.96 -9.76 -17.56
C GLY A 150 3.40 -9.17 -16.25
N GLU A 151 2.39 -8.32 -16.38
CA GLU A 151 1.65 -7.74 -15.25
C GLU A 151 0.74 -8.77 -14.57
N ALA A 152 1.29 -9.77 -13.90
CA ALA A 152 0.42 -10.68 -13.16
C ALA A 152 -0.22 -10.00 -11.92
N PHE A 153 0.46 -9.01 -11.33
CA PHE A 153 -0.03 -8.18 -10.21
C PHE A 153 0.76 -6.88 -10.20
N PRO A 154 0.14 -5.75 -9.81
CA PRO A 154 0.84 -4.49 -9.66
C PRO A 154 1.86 -4.60 -8.51
N CYS A 155 3.05 -5.03 -8.84
CA CYS A 155 4.19 -4.99 -7.94
C CYS A 155 5.10 -3.85 -8.44
N PRO A 156 5.33 -2.81 -7.66
CA PRO A 156 6.20 -1.70 -8.05
C PRO A 156 7.69 -2.06 -8.02
N CYS A 157 8.02 -3.32 -8.04
CA CYS A 157 9.31 -3.83 -7.64
C CYS A 157 10.15 -4.40 -8.77
N CYS A 158 9.52 -4.94 -9.82
CA CYS A 158 10.20 -5.25 -11.08
C CYS A 158 9.71 -4.29 -12.15
N ASP A 159 10.61 -3.73 -12.90
CA ASP A 159 10.24 -2.94 -14.07
C ASP A 159 9.58 -3.88 -15.08
N THR A 160 8.36 -3.55 -15.49
CA THR A 160 7.60 -4.27 -16.49
C THR A 160 7.77 -3.65 -17.89
N GLU A 161 8.63 -2.64 -18.03
CA GLU A 161 8.96 -2.09 -19.34
C GLU A 161 9.61 -3.17 -20.23
N GLN A 162 9.32 -3.08 -21.52
CA GLN A 162 9.92 -3.95 -22.49
C GLN A 162 11.41 -3.70 -22.60
N VAL A 163 12.20 -4.78 -22.53
CA VAL A 163 13.64 -4.75 -22.75
C VAL A 163 13.91 -5.21 -24.16
N LEU A 164 14.47 -4.31 -24.99
CA LEU A 164 14.93 -4.61 -26.33
C LEU A 164 16.43 -4.89 -26.28
N LEU A 165 16.86 -6.06 -26.71
CA LEU A 165 18.27 -6.39 -26.89
C LEU A 165 18.52 -6.70 -28.37
N GLU A 166 19.61 -6.18 -28.94
CA GLU A 166 19.93 -6.28 -30.35
C GLU A 166 21.42 -6.60 -30.56
N GLY A 167 21.68 -7.46 -31.52
CA GLY A 167 23.03 -7.69 -32.06
C GLY A 167 23.87 -8.66 -31.25
N VAL A 168 25.15 -8.78 -31.69
CA VAL A 168 26.12 -9.73 -31.15
C VAL A 168 26.49 -9.41 -29.71
N GLY A 169 26.40 -10.39 -28.80
CA GLY A 169 26.75 -10.24 -27.40
C GLY A 169 25.74 -9.40 -26.61
N ALA A 170 24.49 -9.38 -27.04
CA ALA A 170 23.43 -8.62 -26.41
C ALA A 170 22.93 -9.31 -25.12
N ASP A 171 23.83 -9.50 -24.16
CA ASP A 171 23.52 -10.10 -22.88
C ASP A 171 23.01 -9.06 -21.89
N SER A 172 22.04 -9.44 -21.06
CA SER A 172 21.56 -8.59 -19.99
C SER A 172 21.19 -9.41 -18.76
N SER A 173 21.49 -8.88 -17.59
CA SER A 173 21.05 -9.48 -16.34
C SER A 173 20.69 -8.41 -15.33
N TRP A 174 19.62 -8.67 -14.58
CA TRP A 174 19.20 -7.81 -13.47
C TRP A 174 18.53 -8.61 -12.38
N THR A 175 18.36 -7.95 -11.25
CA THR A 175 17.67 -8.53 -10.08
C THR A 175 16.60 -7.55 -9.64
N CYS A 176 15.40 -8.06 -9.35
CA CYS A 176 14.30 -7.28 -8.82
C CYS A 176 13.53 -8.04 -7.75
N LEU A 177 12.72 -7.31 -6.99
CA LEU A 177 11.85 -7.91 -6.00
C LEU A 177 10.46 -8.14 -6.61
N MET A 178 9.83 -9.25 -6.24
CA MET A 178 8.44 -9.54 -6.62
C MET A 178 7.68 -10.18 -5.46
N HIS A 179 6.36 -10.27 -5.60
CA HIS A 179 5.53 -10.95 -4.61
C HIS A 179 5.87 -12.44 -4.56
N GLY A 180 6.18 -12.94 -3.37
CA GLY A 180 6.44 -14.36 -3.14
C GLY A 180 5.20 -15.24 -3.23
N ASP A 181 5.42 -16.55 -3.36
CA ASP A 181 4.41 -17.59 -3.56
C ASP A 181 3.49 -17.33 -4.75
N ARG A 182 4.07 -16.79 -5.82
CA ARG A 182 3.33 -16.48 -7.04
C ARG A 182 4.09 -16.89 -8.29
N TRP A 183 3.31 -17.14 -9.33
CA TRP A 183 3.82 -17.29 -10.69
C TRP A 183 3.93 -15.93 -11.34
N MET A 184 5.10 -15.61 -11.87
CA MET A 184 5.32 -14.45 -12.73
C MET A 184 5.30 -14.94 -14.18
N THR A 185 4.41 -14.39 -14.99
CA THR A 185 4.43 -14.62 -16.43
C THR A 185 5.48 -13.72 -17.08
N TRP A 186 6.10 -14.22 -18.14
CA TRP A 186 6.99 -13.42 -18.96
C TRP A 186 6.72 -13.72 -20.43
N GLY A 187 7.08 -12.78 -21.29
CA GLY A 187 6.96 -12.91 -22.73
C GLY A 187 8.26 -12.52 -23.42
N ALA A 188 8.57 -13.21 -24.50
CA ALA A 188 9.66 -12.84 -25.39
C ALA A 188 9.16 -12.92 -26.83
N ASP A 189 9.34 -11.83 -27.58
CA ASP A 189 9.12 -11.77 -29.01
C ASP A 189 10.49 -11.77 -29.70
N LEU A 190 10.70 -12.73 -30.57
CA LEU A 190 12.00 -13.00 -31.21
C LEU A 190 11.87 -12.92 -32.70
N GLU A 191 12.76 -12.21 -33.34
CA GLU A 191 12.97 -12.28 -34.78
C GLU A 191 13.84 -13.49 -35.18
N VAL A 192 14.56 -14.05 -34.18
CA VAL A 192 15.29 -15.31 -34.29
C VAL A 192 14.70 -16.39 -33.38
N ALA A 193 14.84 -17.66 -33.77
CA ALA A 193 14.34 -18.75 -32.96
C ALA A 193 15.12 -18.91 -31.65
N LEU A 194 14.38 -19.03 -30.52
CA LEU A 194 14.96 -19.60 -29.30
C LEU A 194 15.52 -20.98 -29.57
N ILE A 195 16.58 -21.38 -28.84
CA ILE A 195 17.17 -22.68 -28.99
C ILE A 195 16.10 -23.78 -28.83
N GLY A 196 15.85 -24.49 -29.95
CA GLY A 196 14.85 -25.54 -30.00
C GLY A 196 13.40 -25.09 -30.08
N GLN A 197 13.14 -23.77 -30.23
CA GLN A 197 11.82 -23.19 -30.44
C GLN A 197 11.77 -22.44 -31.78
N PRO A 198 10.61 -22.36 -32.43
CA PRO A 198 10.45 -21.52 -33.64
C PRO A 198 10.53 -20.04 -33.32
N GLU A 199 10.79 -19.21 -34.32
CA GLU A 199 10.61 -17.76 -34.24
C GLU A 199 9.18 -17.39 -33.79
N GLY A 200 9.03 -16.27 -33.05
CA GLY A 200 7.74 -15.73 -32.68
C GLY A 200 7.59 -15.39 -31.20
N LEU A 201 6.36 -15.22 -30.79
CA LEU A 201 6.03 -14.87 -29.40
C LEU A 201 6.02 -16.10 -28.51
N PHE A 202 6.82 -16.05 -27.47
CA PHE A 202 6.87 -17.04 -26.40
C PHE A 202 6.29 -16.43 -25.12
N VAL A 203 5.52 -17.24 -24.39
CA VAL A 203 4.99 -16.87 -23.08
C VAL A 203 5.17 -18.06 -22.15
N ASP A 204 5.77 -17.81 -21.00
CA ASP A 204 5.95 -18.83 -19.97
C ASP A 204 5.86 -18.16 -18.58
N SER A 205 6.14 -18.90 -17.53
CA SER A 205 6.06 -18.41 -16.16
C SER A 205 7.16 -18.99 -15.29
N VAL A 206 7.57 -18.21 -14.28
CA VAL A 206 8.50 -18.63 -13.24
C VAL A 206 7.82 -18.49 -11.88
N PHE A 207 7.91 -19.53 -11.05
CA PHE A 207 7.42 -19.49 -9.67
C PHE A 207 8.47 -18.89 -8.75
N CYS A 208 8.06 -17.90 -7.95
CA CYS A 208 8.92 -17.24 -6.99
C CYS A 208 8.42 -17.57 -5.56
N PRO A 209 9.18 -18.37 -4.79
CA PRO A 209 8.77 -18.76 -3.45
C PRO A 209 8.85 -17.58 -2.48
N ALA A 210 7.95 -17.55 -1.48
CA ALA A 210 8.01 -16.54 -0.41
C ALA A 210 9.37 -16.58 0.30
N PHE A 211 9.93 -15.39 0.53
CA PHE A 211 11.23 -15.19 1.21
C PHE A 211 12.43 -15.87 0.51
N GLY A 212 12.24 -16.32 -0.71
CA GLY A 212 13.23 -17.04 -1.49
C GLY A 212 13.71 -16.25 -2.71
N SER A 213 14.25 -16.99 -3.65
CA SER A 213 14.65 -16.47 -4.96
C SER A 213 14.23 -17.41 -6.07
N ALA A 214 14.07 -16.84 -7.26
CA ALA A 214 13.90 -17.57 -8.50
C ALA A 214 14.85 -17.00 -9.56
N THR A 215 15.20 -17.83 -10.53
CA THR A 215 16.02 -17.42 -11.68
C THR A 215 15.23 -17.70 -12.94
N LEU A 216 15.22 -16.74 -13.84
CA LEU A 216 14.76 -16.86 -15.21
C LEU A 216 15.98 -16.74 -16.11
N ASP A 217 16.35 -17.87 -16.73
CA ASP A 217 17.43 -17.93 -17.70
C ASP A 217 16.82 -18.11 -19.09
N LEU A 218 17.03 -17.18 -19.97
CA LEU A 218 16.60 -17.24 -21.35
C LEU A 218 17.80 -17.11 -22.27
N THR A 219 17.93 -18.06 -23.19
CA THR A 219 18.99 -18.08 -24.20
C THR A 219 18.35 -18.07 -25.58
N TRP A 220 18.80 -17.20 -26.49
CA TRP A 220 18.30 -17.09 -27.87
C TRP A 220 19.43 -17.01 -28.87
#